data_61d822d15c619cccba543203d087a4f1
#
_entry.id   61d822d15c619cccba543203d087a4f1
#
_cell.length_a   1.000
_cell.length_b   1.000
_cell.length_c   1.000
_cell.angle_alpha   90.00
_cell.angle_beta   90.00
_cell.angle_gamma   90.00
#
_symmetry.space_group_name_H-M   'P 1'
#
loop_
_entity.id
_entity.type
_entity.pdbx_description
1 polymer ?
#
loop_
_entity_poly.entity_id
_entity_poly.type
_entity_poly.pdbx_seq_one_letter_code
_entity_poly.pdbx_strand_id
1 'polypeptide(L)'
;HLIYTYPNGIKASFTCLTSNAKDDYQIKVLGDKGTIIIDYQNAWKFPEGKYEKVIGDVDGVSGATASWTEGKGIPIEYGHTEPTRQALEDFRSAIVKNKMPLSNFKSGAKTAFAVEMGIKAMDTQQVVQWDSKYTI
;
A
#
# COMPACT_ATOMS: atom_id res chain seq x y z
N HIS A 1 3.21 14.99 -5.94
CA HIS A 1 3.00 13.70 -6.61
C HIS A 1 4.31 13.14 -7.12
N LEU A 2 4.63 11.89 -6.77
CA LEU A 2 5.88 11.20 -7.14
C LEU A 2 5.56 9.82 -7.71
N ILE A 3 6.39 9.35 -8.64
CA ILE A 3 6.32 7.99 -9.16
C ILE A 3 7.70 7.35 -9.02
N TYR A 4 7.76 6.24 -8.31
CA TYR A 4 8.95 5.40 -8.20
C TYR A 4 8.79 4.20 -9.15
N THR A 5 9.81 3.95 -9.97
CA THR A 5 9.87 2.79 -10.86
C THR A 5 10.97 1.86 -10.38
N TYR A 6 10.60 0.62 -10.05
CA TYR A 6 11.54 -0.41 -9.59
C TYR A 6 12.08 -1.23 -10.76
N PRO A 7 13.28 -1.84 -10.64
CA PRO A 7 13.90 -2.63 -11.72
C PRO A 7 13.04 -3.78 -12.23
N ASN A 8 12.16 -4.33 -11.37
CA ASN A 8 11.24 -5.42 -11.73
C ASN A 8 9.95 -4.94 -12.42
N GLY A 9 9.87 -3.66 -12.79
CA GLY A 9 8.72 -3.07 -13.46
C GLY A 9 7.60 -2.60 -12.54
N ILE A 10 7.67 -2.86 -11.23
CA ILE A 10 6.70 -2.33 -10.27
C ILE A 10 6.79 -0.80 -10.24
N LYS A 11 5.64 -0.15 -10.20
CA LYS A 11 5.53 1.30 -10.02
C LYS A 11 4.80 1.61 -8.73
N ALA A 12 5.35 2.52 -7.93
CA ALA A 12 4.69 3.08 -6.76
C ALA A 12 4.43 4.57 -7.00
N SER A 13 3.16 4.97 -6.87
CA SER A 13 2.75 6.36 -6.95
C SER A 13 2.46 6.88 -5.54
N PHE A 14 3.02 8.01 -5.20
CA PHE A 14 2.77 8.69 -3.93
C PHE A 14 2.16 10.06 -4.20
N THR A 15 1.01 10.30 -3.58
CA THR A 15 0.33 11.61 -3.62
C THR A 15 0.04 12.05 -2.20
N CYS A 16 0.41 13.26 -1.87
CA CYS A 16 0.08 13.88 -0.60
C CYS A 16 -0.59 15.23 -0.89
N LEU A 17 -1.79 15.40 -0.35
CA LEU A 17 -2.57 16.63 -0.39
C LEU A 17 -2.93 16.99 1.05
N THR A 18 -2.90 18.27 1.38
CA THR A 18 -3.13 18.77 2.74
C THR A 18 -4.51 19.40 2.93
N SER A 19 -5.33 19.41 1.88
CA SER A 19 -6.58 20.16 1.86
C SER A 19 -7.74 19.43 1.17
N ASN A 20 -7.70 18.10 1.11
CA ASN A 20 -8.82 17.32 0.56
C ASN A 20 -9.76 16.86 1.68
N ALA A 21 -11.06 16.99 1.44
CA ALA A 21 -12.10 16.57 2.38
C ALA A 21 -12.50 15.09 2.22
N LYS A 22 -11.94 14.39 1.21
CA LYS A 22 -12.23 13.00 0.87
C LYS A 22 -10.93 12.30 0.44
N ASP A 23 -10.95 10.99 0.42
CA ASP A 23 -9.78 10.14 0.09
C ASP A 23 -8.60 10.43 1.05
N ASP A 24 -8.87 10.26 2.32
CA ASP A 24 -7.90 10.33 3.40
C ASP A 24 -6.74 9.33 3.20
N TYR A 25 -6.07 8.88 4.22
CA TYR A 25 -5.00 7.91 4.09
C TYR A 25 -5.48 6.62 3.40
N GLN A 26 -4.88 6.29 2.25
CA GLN A 26 -5.18 5.07 1.51
C GLN A 26 -3.92 4.49 0.87
N ILE A 27 -3.75 3.18 1.02
CA ILE A 27 -2.80 2.39 0.24
C ILE A 27 -3.59 1.52 -0.72
N LYS A 28 -3.30 1.64 -2.02
CA LYS A 28 -3.89 0.79 -3.05
C LYS A 28 -2.80 -0.03 -3.73
N VAL A 29 -2.95 -1.36 -3.71
CA VAL A 29 -2.06 -2.29 -4.38
C VAL A 29 -2.81 -2.91 -5.55
N LEU A 30 -2.35 -2.63 -6.76
CA LEU A 30 -2.93 -3.12 -8.01
C LEU A 30 -2.06 -4.27 -8.52
N GLY A 31 -2.62 -5.45 -8.62
CA GLY A 31 -1.95 -6.65 -9.12
C GLY A 31 -2.75 -7.33 -10.23
N ASP A 32 -2.13 -8.30 -10.89
CA ASP A 32 -2.73 -9.12 -11.96
C ASP A 32 -3.85 -10.05 -11.46
N LYS A 33 -3.88 -10.36 -10.17
CA LYS A 33 -4.86 -11.23 -9.52
C LYS A 33 -5.88 -10.50 -8.67
N GLY A 34 -5.78 -9.20 -8.58
CA GLY A 34 -6.71 -8.38 -7.80
C GLY A 34 -6.11 -7.10 -7.26
N THR A 35 -6.98 -6.32 -6.64
CA THR A 35 -6.64 -5.07 -5.97
C THR A 35 -6.81 -5.23 -4.48
N ILE A 36 -5.90 -4.66 -3.70
CA ILE A 36 -6.05 -4.50 -2.25
C ILE A 36 -6.13 -3.01 -1.95
N ILE A 37 -7.11 -2.63 -1.15
CA ILE A 37 -7.27 -1.26 -0.65
C ILE A 37 -7.19 -1.31 0.87
N ILE A 38 -6.35 -0.47 1.43
CA ILE A 38 -6.13 -0.35 2.87
C ILE A 38 -6.35 1.11 3.26
N ASP A 39 -7.17 1.36 4.25
CA ASP A 39 -7.31 2.65 4.92
C ASP A 39 -6.90 2.56 6.40
N TYR A 40 -7.20 3.57 7.21
CA TYR A 40 -6.87 3.58 8.64
C TYR A 40 -7.53 2.47 9.46
N GLN A 41 -8.68 1.99 9.04
CA GLN A 41 -9.54 1.12 9.85
C GLN A 41 -9.80 -0.23 9.20
N ASN A 42 -9.65 -0.31 7.86
CA ASN A 42 -10.12 -1.46 7.10
C ASN A 42 -9.16 -1.82 5.98
N ALA A 43 -9.24 -3.07 5.56
CA ALA A 43 -8.60 -3.55 4.35
C ALA A 43 -9.57 -4.43 3.57
N TRP A 44 -9.55 -4.28 2.25
CA TRP A 44 -10.40 -5.05 1.33
C TRP A 44 -9.58 -5.63 0.20
N LYS A 45 -9.97 -6.81 -0.22
CA LYS A 45 -9.46 -7.47 -1.41
C LYS A 45 -10.55 -7.52 -2.48
N PHE A 46 -10.19 -7.16 -3.69
CA PHE A 46 -11.00 -7.22 -4.89
C PHE A 46 -10.31 -8.16 -5.88
N PRO A 47 -10.67 -9.47 -5.97
CA PRO A 47 -10.04 -10.39 -6.89
C PRO A 47 -10.39 -10.06 -8.35
N GLU A 48 -9.40 -10.17 -9.25
CA GLU A 48 -9.62 -10.11 -10.69
C GLU A 48 -10.17 -11.45 -11.19
N GLY A 49 -11.08 -11.40 -12.14
CA GLY A 49 -11.64 -12.57 -12.82
C GLY A 49 -12.51 -13.47 -11.94
N LYS A 50 -13.77 -13.62 -12.29
CA LYS A 50 -14.86 -14.30 -11.58
C LYS A 50 -15.13 -13.69 -10.20
N TYR A 51 -15.87 -12.60 -10.22
CA TYR A 51 -16.72 -12.29 -9.08
C TYR A 51 -17.63 -13.52 -8.88
N GLU A 52 -17.34 -14.36 -7.90
CA GLU A 52 -18.38 -15.20 -7.35
C GLU A 52 -19.46 -14.24 -6.90
N LYS A 53 -20.66 -14.42 -7.47
CA LYS A 53 -21.83 -13.58 -7.23
C LYS A 53 -22.12 -13.51 -5.73
N VAL A 54 -21.60 -12.49 -5.07
CA VAL A 54 -22.13 -12.01 -3.78
C VAL A 54 -23.25 -11.00 -4.05
N ILE A 55 -23.71 -10.94 -5.29
CA ILE A 55 -24.89 -10.18 -5.66
C ILE A 55 -26.05 -11.14 -5.55
N GLY A 56 -26.93 -10.88 -4.57
CA GLY A 56 -28.24 -11.52 -4.55
C GLY A 56 -28.86 -11.38 -5.94
N ASP A 57 -29.49 -12.44 -6.37
CA ASP A 57 -30.11 -12.65 -7.68
C ASP A 57 -30.95 -11.42 -8.09
N VAL A 58 -30.33 -10.47 -8.79
CA VAL A 58 -31.03 -9.39 -9.46
C VAL A 58 -31.25 -9.84 -10.90
N ASP A 59 -32.41 -10.42 -11.10
CA ASP A 59 -32.90 -10.90 -12.38
C ASP A 59 -32.80 -9.78 -13.44
N GLY A 60 -32.09 -10.00 -14.52
CA GLY A 60 -32.05 -9.11 -15.68
C GLY A 60 -30.80 -8.22 -15.86
N VAL A 61 -29.78 -8.34 -15.06
CA VAL A 61 -28.53 -7.58 -15.24
C VAL A 61 -27.54 -8.36 -16.11
N SER A 62 -27.23 -7.84 -17.30
CA SER A 62 -26.20 -8.41 -18.16
C SER A 62 -24.82 -8.33 -17.50
N GLY A 63 -23.91 -9.29 -17.82
CA GLY A 63 -22.55 -9.31 -17.27
C GLY A 63 -21.76 -7.99 -17.42
N ALA A 64 -22.08 -7.18 -18.44
CA ALA A 64 -21.52 -5.84 -18.65
C ALA A 64 -21.98 -4.82 -17.58
N THR A 65 -23.20 -4.97 -17.06
CA THR A 65 -23.74 -4.08 -16.01
C THR A 65 -23.26 -4.52 -14.61
N ALA A 66 -22.97 -5.79 -14.42
CA ALA A 66 -22.40 -6.31 -13.17
C ALA A 66 -20.99 -5.75 -12.87
N SER A 67 -20.25 -5.33 -13.90
CA SER A 67 -18.94 -4.67 -13.74
C SER A 67 -19.03 -3.23 -13.20
N TRP A 68 -20.22 -2.63 -13.20
CA TRP A 68 -20.46 -1.27 -12.72
C TRP A 68 -20.88 -1.22 -11.25
N THR A 69 -21.34 -2.33 -10.70
CA THR A 69 -21.43 -2.48 -9.25
C THR A 69 -20.03 -2.83 -8.77
N GLU A 70 -19.25 -1.84 -8.39
CA GLU A 70 -18.03 -2.08 -7.60
C GLU A 70 -18.48 -2.90 -6.40
N GLY A 71 -18.23 -4.22 -6.46
CA GLY A 71 -18.60 -5.11 -5.38
C GLY A 71 -17.95 -4.59 -4.10
N LYS A 72 -18.67 -4.66 -3.00
CA LYS A 72 -18.08 -4.44 -1.68
C LYS A 72 -16.96 -5.47 -1.57
N GLY A 73 -15.70 -5.05 -1.60
CA GLY A 73 -14.55 -5.95 -1.56
C GLY A 73 -14.66 -6.99 -0.45
N ILE A 74 -13.91 -8.05 -0.55
CA ILE A 74 -13.83 -9.06 0.50
C ILE A 74 -13.01 -8.46 1.64
N PRO A 75 -13.58 -8.29 2.85
CA PRO A 75 -12.83 -7.72 3.97
C PRO A 75 -11.65 -8.63 4.33
N ILE A 76 -10.50 -8.03 4.57
CA ILE A 76 -9.33 -8.73 5.11
C ILE A 76 -9.38 -8.52 6.63
N GLU A 77 -9.64 -9.60 7.35
CA GLU A 77 -9.59 -9.56 8.82
C GLU A 77 -8.12 -9.54 9.27
N TYR A 78 -7.78 -8.57 10.05
CA TYR A 78 -6.49 -8.48 10.73
C TYR A 78 -6.74 -8.16 12.21
N GLY A 79 -5.86 -8.65 13.08
CA GLY A 79 -6.01 -8.41 14.51
C GLY A 79 -5.95 -6.91 14.82
N HIS A 80 -6.99 -6.40 15.45
CA HIS A 80 -7.05 -5.00 15.91
C HIS A 80 -6.16 -4.83 17.15
N THR A 81 -4.86 -4.74 16.94
CA THR A 81 -3.93 -4.36 18.00
C THR A 81 -3.64 -2.88 17.82
N GLU A 82 -3.70 -2.12 18.92
CA GLU A 82 -3.34 -0.72 18.89
C GLU A 82 -1.89 -0.58 18.39
N PRO A 83 -1.62 0.25 17.36
CA PRO A 83 -0.32 0.26 16.65
C PRO A 83 0.88 0.57 17.56
N THR A 84 0.73 1.46 18.53
CA THR A 84 1.81 1.80 19.47
C THR A 84 2.15 0.62 20.36
N ARG A 85 1.14 -0.08 20.86
CA ARG A 85 1.32 -1.29 21.66
C ARG A 85 2.02 -2.37 20.85
N GLN A 86 1.61 -2.60 19.61
CA GLN A 86 2.25 -3.57 18.73
C GLN A 86 3.74 -3.22 18.50
N ALA A 87 4.06 -1.96 18.25
CA ALA A 87 5.44 -1.53 18.06
C ALA A 87 6.32 -1.78 19.30
N LEU A 88 5.78 -1.54 20.51
CA LEU A 88 6.48 -1.81 21.77
C LEU A 88 6.66 -3.31 22.03
N GLU A 89 5.66 -4.12 21.73
CA GLU A 89 5.72 -5.59 21.86
C GLU A 89 6.74 -6.18 20.87
N ASP A 90 6.78 -5.68 19.63
CA ASP A 90 7.76 -6.10 18.61
C ASP A 90 9.17 -5.71 19.02
N PHE A 91 9.38 -4.50 19.54
CA PHE A 91 10.66 -4.05 20.07
C PHE A 91 11.14 -4.93 21.23
N ARG A 92 10.28 -5.18 22.22
CA ARG A 92 10.57 -6.09 23.32
C ARG A 92 10.92 -7.49 22.82
N SER A 93 10.13 -8.01 21.87
CA SER A 93 10.34 -9.34 21.29
C SER A 93 11.68 -9.44 20.57
N ALA A 94 12.08 -8.37 19.85
CA ALA A 94 13.37 -8.30 19.17
C ALA A 94 14.54 -8.41 20.17
N ILE A 95 14.46 -7.71 21.30
CA ILE A 95 15.47 -7.77 22.35
C ILE A 95 15.53 -9.16 22.99
N VAL A 96 14.38 -9.69 23.44
CA VAL A 96 14.33 -10.96 24.18
C VAL A 96 14.76 -12.13 23.29
N LYS A 97 14.40 -12.13 22.02
CA LYS A 97 14.73 -13.18 21.06
C LYS A 97 16.06 -12.96 20.33
N ASN A 98 16.73 -11.86 20.61
CA ASN A 98 17.95 -11.41 19.91
C ASN A 98 17.79 -11.48 18.38
N LYS A 99 16.67 -10.96 17.88
CA LYS A 99 16.34 -10.95 16.44
C LYS A 99 16.18 -9.52 15.93
N MET A 100 16.67 -9.29 14.73
CA MET A 100 16.45 -8.02 14.02
C MET A 100 14.95 -7.81 13.78
N PRO A 101 14.35 -6.69 14.20
CA PRO A 101 12.95 -6.40 13.90
C PRO A 101 12.78 -6.10 12.41
N LEU A 102 11.54 -6.23 11.90
CA LEU A 102 11.21 -5.87 10.51
C LEU A 102 11.46 -4.38 10.25
N SER A 103 11.02 -3.53 11.18
CA SER A 103 11.31 -2.10 11.16
C SER A 103 12.66 -1.85 11.86
N ASN A 104 13.73 -1.84 11.08
CA ASN A 104 15.09 -1.67 11.56
C ASN A 104 15.80 -0.51 10.83
N PHE A 105 17.02 -0.20 11.26
CA PHE A 105 17.81 0.88 10.67
C PHE A 105 17.94 0.76 9.14
N LYS A 106 18.17 -0.44 8.60
CA LYS A 106 18.33 -0.61 7.14
C LYS A 106 17.04 -0.31 6.39
N SER A 107 15.89 -0.76 6.90
CA SER A 107 14.59 -0.44 6.28
C SER A 107 14.28 1.05 6.38
N GLY A 108 14.52 1.66 7.54
CA GLY A 108 14.34 3.09 7.75
C GLY A 108 15.23 3.94 6.85
N ALA A 109 16.51 3.60 6.72
CA ALA A 109 17.44 4.31 5.85
C ALA A 109 17.04 4.23 4.37
N LYS A 110 16.60 3.07 3.88
CA LYS A 110 16.09 2.94 2.48
C LYS A 110 14.88 3.83 2.24
N THR A 111 13.98 3.93 3.21
CA THR A 111 12.82 4.83 3.12
C THR A 111 13.26 6.29 3.09
N ALA A 112 14.21 6.70 3.95
CA ALA A 112 14.74 8.06 3.97
C ALA A 112 15.42 8.42 2.64
N PHE A 113 16.19 7.52 2.06
CA PHE A 113 16.81 7.74 0.74
C PHE A 113 15.77 7.89 -0.38
N ALA A 114 14.69 7.08 -0.35
CA ALA A 114 13.62 7.23 -1.33
C ALA A 114 12.94 8.61 -1.21
N VAL A 115 12.72 9.10 0.01
CA VAL A 115 12.18 10.45 0.26
C VAL A 115 13.13 11.52 -0.27
N GLU A 116 14.43 11.43 0.03
CA GLU A 116 15.44 12.37 -0.48
C GLU A 116 15.48 12.42 -2.00
N MET A 117 15.45 11.24 -2.65
CA MET A 117 15.38 11.17 -4.11
C MET A 117 14.12 11.83 -4.67
N GLY A 118 12.98 11.64 -3.99
CA GLY A 118 11.72 12.29 -4.35
C GLY A 118 11.80 13.80 -4.27
N ILE A 119 12.37 14.35 -3.19
CA ILE A 119 12.59 15.79 -3.02
C ILE A 119 13.50 16.31 -4.15
N LYS A 120 14.62 15.64 -4.39
CA LYS A 120 15.55 16.01 -5.46
C LYS A 120 14.88 16.00 -6.84
N ALA A 121 14.03 15.01 -7.13
CA ALA A 121 13.30 14.96 -8.39
C ALA A 121 12.31 16.12 -8.53
N MET A 122 11.66 16.53 -7.44
CA MET A 122 10.78 17.71 -7.44
C MET A 122 11.54 19.00 -7.65
N ASP A 123 12.67 19.19 -6.99
CA ASP A 123 13.47 20.41 -7.07
C ASP A 123 14.13 20.58 -8.44
N THR A 124 14.63 19.49 -9.01
CA THR A 124 15.31 19.52 -10.30
C THR A 124 14.38 19.33 -11.50
N GLN A 125 13.14 18.91 -11.29
CA GLN A 125 12.18 18.53 -12.33
C GLN A 125 12.73 17.45 -13.29
N GLN A 126 13.56 16.55 -12.76
CA GLN A 126 14.23 15.49 -13.52
C GLN A 126 14.04 14.13 -12.88
N VAL A 127 14.22 13.08 -13.69
CA VAL A 127 14.27 11.70 -13.19
C VAL A 127 15.57 11.50 -12.40
N VAL A 128 15.43 11.10 -11.14
CA VAL A 128 16.57 10.77 -10.27
C VAL A 128 16.75 9.26 -10.24
N GLN A 129 17.92 8.77 -10.58
CA GLN A 129 18.27 7.36 -10.54
C GLN A 129 18.73 6.97 -9.14
N TRP A 130 18.49 5.70 -8.75
CA TRP A 130 19.03 5.14 -7.53
C TRP A 130 20.56 5.09 -7.61
N ASP A 131 21.23 5.67 -6.63
CA ASP A 131 22.69 5.69 -6.54
C ASP A 131 23.17 4.56 -5.63
N SER A 132 24.25 3.90 -6.02
CA SER A 132 24.89 2.82 -5.24
C SER A 132 25.31 3.25 -3.84
N LYS A 133 25.60 4.56 -3.61
CA LYS A 133 25.88 5.12 -2.28
C LYS A 133 24.75 4.92 -1.28
N TYR A 134 23.52 4.69 -1.72
CA TYR A 134 22.34 4.41 -0.88
C TYR A 134 22.16 2.91 -0.58
N THR A 135 23.10 2.06 -1.00
CA THR A 135 23.06 0.63 -0.70
C THR A 135 23.66 0.38 0.69
N ILE A 136 22.87 -0.17 1.62
CA ILE A 136 23.23 -0.48 3.00
C ILE A 136 23.23 -1.99 3.21
#